data_25b29ace0ff7f8d785b8167d1b3d2580
#
_entry.id   25b29ace0ff7f8d785b8167d1b3d2580
#
_cell.length_a   1.000
_cell.length_b   1.000
_cell.length_c   1.000
_cell.angle_alpha   90.00
_cell.angle_beta   90.00
_cell.angle_gamma   90.00
#
_symmetry.space_group_name_H-M   'P 1'
#
loop_
_entity.id
_entity.type
_entity.pdbx_description
1 polymer ?
#
loop_
_entity_poly.entity_id
_entity_poly.type
_entity_poly.pdbx_seq_one_letter_code
_entity_poly.pdbx_strand_id
1 'polypeptide(L)'
;ELGFIFQDFNLLDTLTAYENIALALSIQNISAKKIDERIRKIAKELNITEILEKYPYQMSGGQKQRVASARAIITNPKLVLADEPTGALDSKSSKMLLEQFEHLNKTINTTILMVTHDAFTASYATRVIFIKDGKIFNEIHKGTDTRKKFFDKIIDVVTLLGGDLNDAL
;
A
#
# COMPACT_ATOMS: atom_id res chain seq x y z
N GLU A 1 10.67 13.47 -1.46
CA GLU A 1 9.54 13.26 -0.53
C GLU A 1 9.23 11.77 -0.42
N LEU A 2 8.83 11.34 0.77
CA LEU A 2 8.44 9.96 1.10
C LEU A 2 6.95 9.95 1.46
N GLY A 3 6.22 8.91 1.01
CA GLY A 3 4.89 8.58 1.49
C GLY A 3 4.95 7.40 2.45
N PHE A 4 4.06 7.37 3.45
CA PHE A 4 3.95 6.26 4.41
C PHE A 4 2.53 5.75 4.48
N ILE A 5 2.39 4.43 4.42
CA ILE A 5 1.12 3.71 4.60
C ILE A 5 1.34 2.68 5.71
N PHE A 6 0.55 2.77 6.77
CA PHE A 6 0.66 1.92 7.95
C PHE A 6 -0.49 0.92 8.01
N GLN A 7 -0.29 -0.18 8.72
CA GLN A 7 -1.32 -1.19 8.97
C GLN A 7 -2.54 -0.61 9.69
N ASP A 8 -2.34 0.27 10.67
CA ASP A 8 -3.39 0.88 11.51
C ASP A 8 -3.96 2.18 10.90
N PHE A 9 -3.74 2.42 9.62
CA PHE A 9 -4.23 3.57 8.84
C PHE A 9 -3.69 4.93 9.30
N ASN A 10 -3.51 5.16 10.60
CA ASN A 10 -3.06 6.41 11.23
C ASN A 10 -3.82 7.65 10.71
N LEU A 11 -5.13 7.53 10.56
CA LEU A 11 -6.01 8.65 10.26
C LEU A 11 -6.35 9.41 11.54
N LEU A 12 -6.51 10.73 11.41
CA LEU A 12 -7.00 11.58 12.50
C LEU A 12 -8.53 11.47 12.58
N ASP A 13 -9.06 10.94 13.67
CA ASP A 13 -10.49 10.67 13.86
C ASP A 13 -11.34 11.94 13.91
N THR A 14 -10.74 13.08 14.21
CA THR A 14 -11.39 14.41 14.26
C THR A 14 -11.48 15.08 12.89
N LEU A 15 -10.88 14.50 11.86
CA LEU A 15 -10.86 15.02 10.49
C LEU A 15 -11.61 14.08 9.55
N THR A 16 -12.29 14.66 8.55
CA THR A 16 -12.89 13.91 7.45
C THR A 16 -11.81 13.23 6.59
N ALA A 17 -12.21 12.35 5.66
CA ALA A 17 -11.30 11.78 4.67
C ALA A 17 -10.62 12.86 3.85
N TYR A 18 -11.39 13.86 3.40
CA TYR A 18 -10.87 15.01 2.66
C TYR A 18 -9.78 15.74 3.43
N GLU A 19 -10.05 16.09 4.70
CA GLU A 19 -9.13 16.83 5.56
C GLU A 19 -7.87 16.01 5.89
N ASN A 20 -8.01 14.70 6.14
CA ASN A 20 -6.87 13.79 6.32
C ASN A 20 -5.93 13.79 5.11
N ILE A 21 -6.47 13.81 3.89
CA ILE A 21 -5.68 13.88 2.66
C ILE A 21 -5.09 15.28 2.46
N ALA A 22 -5.89 16.33 2.70
CA ALA A 22 -5.47 17.72 2.56
C ALA A 22 -4.28 18.07 3.44
N LEU A 23 -4.18 17.44 4.61
CA LEU A 23 -3.13 17.70 5.59
C LEU A 23 -1.72 17.58 4.98
N ALA A 24 -1.51 16.55 4.13
CA ALA A 24 -0.22 16.32 3.47
C ALA A 24 0.18 17.45 2.51
N LEU A 25 -0.78 18.19 1.97
CA LEU A 25 -0.55 19.30 1.05
C LEU A 25 -0.52 20.66 1.75
N SER A 26 -1.15 20.77 2.92
CA SER A 26 -1.26 22.03 3.69
C SER A 26 0.11 22.58 4.11
N ILE A 27 1.09 21.70 4.26
CA ILE A 27 2.48 22.04 4.64
C ILE A 27 3.25 22.65 3.45
N GLN A 28 2.75 22.53 2.21
CA GLN A 28 3.51 22.86 0.99
C GLN A 28 3.17 24.25 0.39
N ASN A 29 2.45 25.11 1.10
CA ASN A 29 2.00 26.43 0.59
C ASN A 29 1.27 26.35 -0.77
N ILE A 30 0.47 25.32 -0.98
CA ILE A 30 -0.34 25.12 -2.19
C ILE A 30 -1.69 25.81 -2.01
N SER A 31 -2.21 26.48 -3.04
CA SER A 31 -3.52 27.14 -2.97
C SER A 31 -4.66 26.13 -2.75
N ALA A 32 -5.68 26.50 -1.98
CA ALA A 32 -6.83 25.65 -1.67
C ALA A 32 -7.51 25.05 -2.92
N LYS A 33 -7.60 25.82 -4.00
CA LYS A 33 -8.12 25.33 -5.28
C LYS A 33 -7.31 24.16 -5.86
N LYS A 34 -5.99 24.26 -5.83
CA LYS A 34 -5.10 23.19 -6.31
C LYS A 34 -5.14 21.97 -5.40
N ILE A 35 -5.32 22.17 -4.09
CA ILE A 35 -5.51 21.08 -3.11
C ILE A 35 -6.78 20.31 -3.47
N ASP A 36 -7.92 21.01 -3.64
CA ASP A 36 -9.19 20.37 -3.98
C ASP A 36 -9.11 19.60 -5.31
N GLU A 37 -8.52 20.18 -6.35
CA GLU A 37 -8.34 19.51 -7.65
C GLU A 37 -7.54 18.20 -7.51
N ARG A 38 -6.44 18.22 -6.75
CA ARG A 38 -5.61 17.02 -6.51
C ARG A 38 -6.35 15.95 -5.71
N ILE A 39 -7.06 16.36 -4.64
CA ILE A 39 -7.82 15.43 -3.79
C ILE A 39 -8.92 14.76 -4.61
N ARG A 40 -9.69 15.51 -5.40
CA ARG A 40 -10.75 14.93 -6.24
C ARG A 40 -10.21 13.99 -7.30
N LYS A 41 -9.03 14.28 -7.85
CA LYS A 41 -8.36 13.36 -8.79
C LYS A 41 -7.99 12.05 -8.13
N ILE A 42 -7.24 12.09 -7.02
CA ILE A 42 -6.80 10.87 -6.32
C ILE A 42 -7.97 10.08 -5.71
N ALA A 43 -9.03 10.78 -5.28
CA ALA A 43 -10.23 10.15 -4.76
C ALA A 43 -10.95 9.28 -5.81
N LYS A 44 -10.96 9.70 -7.07
CA LYS A 44 -11.47 8.89 -8.17
C LYS A 44 -10.62 7.66 -8.42
N GLU A 45 -9.29 7.82 -8.46
CA GLU A 45 -8.35 6.73 -8.71
C GLU A 45 -8.43 5.65 -7.61
N LEU A 46 -8.67 6.05 -6.35
CA LEU A 46 -8.77 5.15 -5.21
C LEU A 46 -10.21 4.75 -4.83
N ASN A 47 -11.23 5.17 -5.62
CA ASN A 47 -12.64 4.88 -5.36
C ASN A 47 -13.08 5.28 -3.93
N ILE A 48 -12.77 6.53 -3.54
CA ILE A 48 -13.12 7.11 -2.24
C ILE A 48 -13.90 8.43 -2.36
N THR A 49 -14.34 8.81 -3.56
CA THR A 49 -15.05 10.08 -3.80
C THR A 49 -16.28 10.24 -2.92
N GLU A 50 -17.05 9.16 -2.73
CA GLU A 50 -18.32 9.17 -1.97
C GLU A 50 -18.11 9.25 -0.44
N ILE A 51 -16.89 9.09 0.02
CA ILE A 51 -16.55 9.09 1.46
C ILE A 51 -15.68 10.26 1.89
N LEU A 52 -15.42 11.21 1.01
CA LEU A 52 -14.55 12.36 1.32
C LEU A 52 -15.03 13.16 2.54
N GLU A 53 -16.34 13.27 2.74
CA GLU A 53 -16.95 13.99 3.86
C GLU A 53 -17.16 13.12 5.11
N LYS A 54 -16.78 11.83 5.07
CA LYS A 54 -16.92 10.92 6.21
C LYS A 54 -15.71 11.02 7.14
N TYR A 55 -15.98 10.82 8.43
CA TYR A 55 -14.97 10.65 9.46
C TYR A 55 -14.50 9.19 9.51
N PRO A 56 -13.28 8.90 10.01
CA PRO A 56 -12.73 7.54 10.09
C PRO A 56 -13.67 6.52 10.77
N TYR A 57 -14.38 6.90 11.83
CA TYR A 57 -15.32 6.01 12.52
C TYR A 57 -16.55 5.62 11.66
N GLN A 58 -16.82 6.33 10.56
CA GLN A 58 -17.89 6.03 9.61
C GLN A 58 -17.43 5.18 8.42
N MET A 59 -16.18 4.76 8.39
CA MET A 59 -15.56 4.05 7.27
C MET A 59 -15.25 2.59 7.62
N SER A 60 -15.34 1.71 6.63
CA SER A 60 -14.78 0.35 6.73
C SER A 60 -13.24 0.39 6.74
N GLY A 61 -12.60 -0.69 7.22
CA GLY A 61 -11.14 -0.81 7.20
C GLY A 61 -10.53 -0.57 5.82
N GLY A 62 -11.13 -1.17 4.77
CA GLY A 62 -10.69 -0.95 3.39
C GLY A 62 -10.85 0.50 2.91
N GLN A 63 -11.89 1.21 3.36
CA GLN A 63 -12.06 2.63 3.06
C GLN A 63 -10.99 3.48 3.77
N LYS A 64 -10.74 3.22 5.05
CA LYS A 64 -9.67 3.89 5.83
C LYS A 64 -8.31 3.71 5.17
N GLN A 65 -7.99 2.50 4.74
CA GLN A 65 -6.70 2.21 4.09
C GLN A 65 -6.55 2.94 2.76
N ARG A 66 -7.60 3.05 1.96
CA ARG A 66 -7.56 3.84 0.72
C ARG A 66 -7.40 5.34 0.99
N VAL A 67 -8.03 5.87 2.03
CA VAL A 67 -7.81 7.27 2.47
C VAL A 67 -6.37 7.49 2.94
N ALA A 68 -5.81 6.57 3.74
CA ALA A 68 -4.41 6.62 4.17
C ALA A 68 -3.45 6.55 2.98
N SER A 69 -3.76 5.71 2.00
CA SER A 69 -3.00 5.61 0.73
C SER A 69 -3.08 6.92 -0.07
N ALA A 70 -4.27 7.52 -0.20
CA ALA A 70 -4.45 8.82 -0.85
C ALA A 70 -3.58 9.89 -0.20
N ARG A 71 -3.59 9.95 1.14
CA ARG A 71 -2.75 10.89 1.92
C ARG A 71 -1.26 10.68 1.64
N ALA A 72 -0.82 9.43 1.55
CA ALA A 72 0.59 9.10 1.32
C ALA A 72 1.10 9.49 -0.08
N ILE A 73 0.23 9.41 -1.10
CA ILE A 73 0.64 9.59 -2.51
C ILE A 73 0.25 10.97 -3.09
N ILE A 74 -0.62 11.76 -2.43
CA ILE A 74 -1.11 13.04 -2.94
C ILE A 74 0.01 14.06 -3.20
N THR A 75 1.13 13.92 -2.50
CA THR A 75 2.33 14.77 -2.68
C THR A 75 3.22 14.36 -3.85
N ASN A 76 2.83 13.33 -4.60
CA ASN A 76 3.63 12.69 -5.66
C ASN A 76 5.04 12.27 -5.17
N PRO A 77 5.14 11.46 -4.12
CA PRO A 77 6.43 11.03 -3.60
C PRO A 77 7.15 10.11 -4.59
N LYS A 78 8.48 10.11 -4.58
CA LYS A 78 9.29 9.17 -5.37
C LYS A 78 9.26 7.76 -4.80
N LEU A 79 9.03 7.63 -3.50
CA LEU A 79 8.99 6.37 -2.77
C LEU A 79 7.83 6.39 -1.77
N VAL A 80 7.03 5.34 -1.78
CA VAL A 80 6.03 5.02 -0.75
C VAL A 80 6.50 3.79 0.02
N LEU A 81 6.52 3.91 1.34
CA LEU A 81 6.77 2.81 2.26
C LEU A 81 5.43 2.32 2.79
N ALA A 82 5.10 1.06 2.58
CA ALA A 82 3.87 0.44 3.04
C ALA A 82 4.19 -0.73 3.97
N ASP A 83 3.84 -0.58 5.24
CA ASP A 83 4.05 -1.58 6.27
C ASP A 83 2.76 -2.35 6.51
N GLU A 84 2.75 -3.64 6.17
CA GLU A 84 1.61 -4.55 6.23
C GLU A 84 0.29 -3.92 5.74
N PRO A 85 0.25 -3.34 4.52
CA PRO A 85 -0.87 -2.50 4.08
C PRO A 85 -2.21 -3.24 3.98
N THR A 86 -2.17 -4.56 3.98
CA THR A 86 -3.36 -5.44 3.91
C THR A 86 -3.68 -6.13 5.23
N GLY A 87 -2.83 -5.99 6.26
CA GLY A 87 -2.91 -6.77 7.50
C GLY A 87 -4.23 -6.62 8.28
N ALA A 88 -4.89 -5.46 8.19
CA ALA A 88 -6.18 -5.20 8.84
C ALA A 88 -7.40 -5.32 7.89
N LEU A 89 -7.23 -5.91 6.69
CA LEU A 89 -8.25 -5.94 5.65
C LEU A 89 -8.76 -7.37 5.38
N ASP A 90 -10.04 -7.46 5.00
CA ASP A 90 -10.58 -8.67 4.37
C ASP A 90 -9.98 -8.91 2.98
N SER A 91 -10.08 -10.13 2.46
CA SER A 91 -9.47 -10.55 1.19
C SER A 91 -9.92 -9.71 -0.01
N LYS A 92 -11.19 -9.26 -0.04
CA LYS A 92 -11.73 -8.43 -1.11
C LYS A 92 -11.13 -7.03 -1.08
N SER A 93 -11.05 -6.43 0.09
CA SER A 93 -10.45 -5.10 0.31
C SER A 93 -8.95 -5.12 0.04
N SER A 94 -8.25 -6.18 0.47
CA SER A 94 -6.82 -6.40 0.20
C SER A 94 -6.55 -6.45 -1.31
N LYS A 95 -7.30 -7.28 -2.04
CA LYS A 95 -7.16 -7.37 -3.49
C LYS A 95 -7.36 -6.02 -4.17
N MET A 96 -8.43 -5.30 -3.81
CA MET A 96 -8.74 -3.99 -4.38
C MET A 96 -7.61 -2.98 -4.13
N LEU A 97 -7.07 -2.93 -2.91
CA LEU A 97 -5.95 -2.04 -2.55
C LEU A 97 -4.70 -2.36 -3.38
N LEU A 98 -4.34 -3.64 -3.49
CA LEU A 98 -3.14 -4.07 -4.21
C LEU A 98 -3.24 -3.80 -5.72
N GLU A 99 -4.42 -3.98 -6.33
CA GLU A 99 -4.70 -3.60 -7.72
C GLU A 99 -4.56 -2.09 -7.92
N GLN A 100 -4.99 -1.28 -6.94
CA GLN A 100 -4.80 0.16 -6.97
C GLN A 100 -3.32 0.54 -6.83
N PHE A 101 -2.54 -0.13 -5.99
CA PHE A 101 -1.08 0.11 -5.90
C PHE A 101 -0.37 -0.23 -7.20
N GLU A 102 -0.72 -1.35 -7.84
CA GLU A 102 -0.17 -1.72 -9.14
C GLU A 102 -0.51 -0.66 -10.22
N HIS A 103 -1.75 -0.16 -10.23
CA HIS A 103 -2.18 0.90 -11.13
C HIS A 103 -1.41 2.21 -10.89
N LEU A 104 -1.31 2.64 -9.65
CA LEU A 104 -0.59 3.87 -9.27
C LEU A 104 0.90 3.80 -9.60
N ASN A 105 1.56 2.68 -9.32
CA ASN A 105 2.95 2.46 -9.70
C ASN A 105 3.16 2.69 -11.20
N LYS A 106 2.24 2.20 -12.04
CA LYS A 106 2.31 2.34 -13.50
C LYS A 106 1.97 3.75 -14.00
N THR A 107 1.04 4.45 -13.34
CA THR A 107 0.51 5.75 -13.83
C THR A 107 1.30 6.95 -13.34
N ILE A 108 1.73 6.95 -12.09
CA ILE A 108 2.48 8.07 -11.49
C ILE A 108 3.98 7.77 -11.31
N ASN A 109 4.43 6.58 -11.74
CA ASN A 109 5.83 6.13 -11.68
C ASN A 109 6.47 6.26 -10.28
N THR A 110 5.66 6.04 -9.23
CA THR A 110 6.11 6.02 -7.83
C THR A 110 6.58 4.63 -7.46
N THR A 111 7.74 4.50 -6.86
CA THR A 111 8.19 3.22 -6.29
C THR A 111 7.41 2.94 -5.01
N ILE A 112 6.85 1.75 -4.89
CA ILE A 112 6.16 1.30 -3.67
C ILE A 112 6.97 0.16 -3.07
N LEU A 113 7.52 0.38 -1.88
CA LEU A 113 8.21 -0.64 -1.09
C LEU A 113 7.24 -1.14 -0.01
N MET A 114 6.80 -2.39 -0.15
CA MET A 114 5.91 -3.03 0.83
C MET A 114 6.71 -3.97 1.73
N VAL A 115 6.43 -3.92 3.03
CA VAL A 115 6.85 -4.94 3.99
C VAL A 115 5.63 -5.80 4.27
N THR A 116 5.75 -7.11 4.12
CA THR A 116 4.65 -8.04 4.39
C THR A 116 5.18 -9.47 4.61
N HIS A 117 4.45 -10.23 5.40
CA HIS A 117 4.65 -11.68 5.56
C HIS A 117 3.64 -12.51 4.72
N ASP A 118 2.73 -11.83 4.01
CA ASP A 118 1.71 -12.49 3.20
C ASP A 118 2.18 -12.66 1.75
N ALA A 119 2.29 -13.92 1.30
CA ALA A 119 2.70 -14.26 -0.05
C ALA A 119 1.74 -13.77 -1.14
N PHE A 120 0.44 -13.67 -0.84
CA PHE A 120 -0.55 -13.12 -1.77
C PHE A 120 -0.26 -11.64 -2.03
N THR A 121 -0.06 -10.85 -0.97
CA THR A 121 0.33 -9.44 -1.07
C THR A 121 1.64 -9.28 -1.84
N ALA A 122 2.67 -10.06 -1.52
CA ALA A 122 3.96 -10.04 -2.21
C ALA A 122 3.84 -10.36 -3.71
N SER A 123 2.87 -11.17 -4.13
CA SER A 123 2.68 -11.55 -5.55
C SER A 123 2.28 -10.38 -6.47
N TYR A 124 1.85 -9.26 -5.92
CA TYR A 124 1.56 -8.03 -6.66
C TYR A 124 2.80 -7.19 -6.98
N ALA A 125 3.91 -7.45 -6.30
CA ALA A 125 5.17 -6.76 -6.56
C ALA A 125 5.82 -7.25 -7.86
N THR A 126 6.73 -6.44 -8.40
CA THR A 126 7.59 -6.82 -9.53
C THR A 126 8.88 -7.51 -9.08
N ARG A 127 9.26 -7.31 -7.80
CA ARG A 127 10.46 -7.82 -7.16
C ARG A 127 10.16 -8.12 -5.70
N VAL A 128 10.61 -9.26 -5.20
CA VAL A 128 10.47 -9.66 -3.81
C VAL A 128 11.85 -9.99 -3.25
N ILE A 129 12.16 -9.40 -2.10
CA ILE A 129 13.40 -9.63 -1.35
C ILE A 129 13.00 -10.34 -0.06
N PHE A 130 13.57 -11.50 0.19
CA PHE A 130 13.36 -12.26 1.41
C PHE A 130 14.46 -11.96 2.41
N ILE A 131 14.06 -11.64 3.64
CA ILE A 131 14.96 -11.31 4.73
C ILE A 131 14.83 -12.40 5.82
N LYS A 132 15.96 -12.95 6.25
CA LYS A 132 16.07 -13.88 7.36
C LYS A 132 17.22 -13.44 8.28
N ASP A 133 16.97 -13.35 9.57
CA ASP A 133 17.98 -12.96 10.58
C ASP A 133 18.71 -11.65 10.25
N GLY A 134 17.96 -10.65 9.73
CA GLY A 134 18.49 -9.34 9.37
C GLY A 134 19.36 -9.33 8.10
N LYS A 135 19.41 -10.42 7.33
CA LYS A 135 20.17 -10.54 6.08
C LYS A 135 19.25 -10.87 4.90
N ILE A 136 19.66 -10.47 3.70
CA ILE A 136 18.99 -10.89 2.48
C ILE A 136 19.26 -12.41 2.30
N PHE A 137 18.17 -13.17 2.32
CA PHE A 137 18.20 -14.61 2.08
C PHE A 137 18.08 -14.95 0.59
N ASN A 138 17.12 -14.34 -0.08
CA ASN A 138 16.85 -14.56 -1.50
C ASN A 138 16.21 -13.34 -2.13
N GLU A 139 16.25 -13.27 -3.45
CA GLU A 139 15.61 -12.24 -4.26
C GLU A 139 15.03 -12.86 -5.52
N ILE A 140 13.76 -12.57 -5.82
CA ILE A 140 13.09 -13.03 -7.04
C ILE A 140 12.40 -11.89 -7.77
N HIS A 141 12.35 -12.01 -9.08
CA HIS A 141 11.70 -11.06 -9.98
C HIS A 141 10.52 -11.72 -10.70
N LYS A 142 9.41 -10.98 -10.83
CA LYS A 142 8.24 -11.43 -11.57
C LYS A 142 8.53 -11.56 -13.07
N GLY A 143 9.22 -10.58 -13.66
CA GLY A 143 9.49 -10.54 -15.08
C GLY A 143 8.20 -10.66 -15.90
N THR A 144 8.16 -11.63 -16.84
CA THR A 144 7.00 -11.94 -17.71
C THR A 144 6.04 -12.97 -17.11
N ASP A 145 6.29 -13.46 -15.90
CA ASP A 145 5.44 -14.45 -15.25
C ASP A 145 4.04 -13.90 -14.96
N THR A 146 3.04 -14.79 -15.01
CA THR A 146 1.70 -14.48 -14.48
C THR A 146 1.79 -14.32 -12.97
N ARG A 147 0.83 -13.60 -12.37
CA ARG A 147 0.76 -13.45 -10.91
C ARG A 147 0.72 -14.80 -10.19
N LYS A 148 -0.05 -15.76 -10.72
CA LYS A 148 -0.12 -17.11 -10.15
C LYS A 148 1.25 -17.78 -10.12
N LYS A 149 1.95 -17.81 -11.26
CA LYS A 149 3.28 -18.43 -11.33
C LYS A 149 4.30 -17.73 -10.42
N PHE A 150 4.21 -16.41 -10.28
CA PHE A 150 5.07 -15.66 -9.37
C PHE A 150 4.73 -15.93 -7.90
N PHE A 151 3.43 -16.07 -7.56
CA PHE A 151 2.99 -16.50 -6.25
C PHE A 151 3.54 -17.89 -5.88
N ASP A 152 3.46 -18.86 -6.80
CA ASP A 152 4.00 -20.21 -6.58
C ASP A 152 5.51 -20.16 -6.26
N LYS A 153 6.28 -19.35 -7.00
CA LYS A 153 7.71 -19.11 -6.72
C LYS A 153 7.96 -18.50 -5.33
N ILE A 154 7.09 -17.58 -4.89
CA ILE A 154 7.19 -16.98 -3.56
C ILE A 154 6.97 -18.06 -2.49
N ILE A 155 5.97 -18.94 -2.66
CA ILE A 155 5.69 -20.04 -1.74
C ILE A 155 6.88 -21.00 -1.65
N ASP A 156 7.50 -21.34 -2.79
CA ASP A 156 8.69 -22.20 -2.80
C ASP A 156 9.81 -21.63 -1.91
N VAL A 157 10.10 -20.34 -2.01
CA VAL A 157 11.13 -19.68 -1.20
C VAL A 157 10.73 -19.61 0.28
N VAL A 158 9.46 -19.30 0.58
CA VAL A 158 8.93 -19.27 1.96
C VAL A 158 9.03 -20.65 2.60
N THR A 159 8.76 -21.72 1.85
CA THR A 159 8.87 -23.10 2.32
C THR A 159 10.33 -23.44 2.68
N LEU A 160 11.30 -23.00 1.88
CA LEU A 160 12.72 -23.17 2.20
C LEU A 160 13.12 -22.37 3.45
N LEU A 161 12.58 -21.16 3.63
CA LEU A 161 12.81 -20.35 4.83
C LEU A 161 12.31 -21.04 6.11
N GLY A 162 11.15 -21.74 6.04
CA GLY A 162 10.54 -22.47 7.15
C GLY A 162 11.16 -23.86 7.38
N GLY A 163 11.69 -24.50 6.34
CA GLY A 163 12.28 -25.84 6.40
C GLY A 163 13.56 -25.92 7.25
N ASP A 164 14.35 -24.84 7.27
CA ASP A 164 15.57 -24.76 8.12
C ASP A 164 15.27 -24.74 9.64
N LEU A 165 14.01 -24.54 10.05
CA LEU A 165 13.61 -24.60 11.47
C LEU A 165 13.36 -26.04 11.96
N ASN A 166 13.10 -26.99 11.05
CA ASN A 166 12.83 -28.38 11.40
C ASN A 166 14.11 -29.22 11.51
N ASP A 167 15.24 -28.78 10.97
CA ASP A 167 16.55 -29.48 11.11
C ASP A 167 17.31 -29.06 12.37
N ALA A 168 16.75 -28.17 13.20
CA ALA A 168 17.36 -27.69 14.45
C ALA A 168 16.70 -28.25 15.72
N LEU A 169 15.76 -29.20 15.59
CA LEU A 169 15.14 -29.97 16.68
C LEU A 169 15.51 -31.44 16.58
#